data_748a199799ac4e8223cf4a2d3b353c76
#
_entry.id   748a199799ac4e8223cf4a2d3b353c76
#
_cell.length_a   1.000
_cell.length_b   1.000
_cell.length_c   1.000
_cell.angle_alpha   90.00
_cell.angle_beta   90.00
_cell.angle_gamma   90.00
#
_symmetry.space_group_name_H-M   'P 1'
#
loop_
_entity.id
_entity.type
_entity.pdbx_description
1 polymer ?
#
loop_
_entity_poly.entity_id
_entity_poly.type
_entity_poly.pdbx_seq_one_letter_code
_entity_poly.pdbx_strand_id
1 'polypeptide(L)'
;GANRDDAVSLGDSGVRFKNLYLSGRAYINDGIKLDSGDGIYFGQDGTAANKLDDYEEGTFTASLVGNTTGGSHTYGYQGGKYTKIGNTVVASFGLYITTKDTNMDGNVLVSGLPFSASMGTNVFANLAVGWSANITYGDMLGGYINSGTSVALRRSTSGAASGFLPSDNVAAGTVYLFGTITYQTA
;
A
#
# COMPACT_ATOMS: atom_id res chain seq x y z
N GLY A 1 -24.19 -4.25 -45.59
CA GLY A 1 -24.03 -5.39 -44.71
C GLY A 1 -24.47 -5.02 -43.31
N ALA A 2 -25.26 -5.85 -42.63
CA ALA A 2 -25.66 -5.63 -41.23
C ALA A 2 -24.38 -5.55 -40.38
N ASN A 3 -24.32 -4.59 -39.46
CA ASN A 3 -23.31 -4.53 -38.42
C ASN A 3 -23.33 -5.87 -37.67
N ARG A 4 -22.21 -6.60 -37.70
CA ARG A 4 -22.04 -7.84 -36.95
C ARG A 4 -21.25 -7.52 -35.66
N ASP A 5 -21.81 -6.62 -34.88
CA ASP A 5 -21.31 -6.35 -33.53
C ASP A 5 -21.67 -7.53 -32.64
N ASP A 6 -20.74 -8.02 -31.84
CA ASP A 6 -20.90 -9.19 -30.96
C ASP A 6 -21.12 -10.57 -31.65
N ALA A 7 -20.98 -10.68 -32.96
CA ALA A 7 -21.31 -11.90 -33.68
C ALA A 7 -20.12 -12.65 -34.29
N VAL A 8 -18.91 -12.09 -34.22
CA VAL A 8 -17.71 -12.68 -34.84
C VAL A 8 -16.60 -12.88 -33.83
N SER A 9 -16.28 -14.14 -33.53
CA SER A 9 -15.12 -14.47 -32.72
C SER A 9 -13.89 -14.75 -33.58
N LEU A 10 -12.75 -14.27 -33.16
CA LEU A 10 -11.46 -14.61 -33.74
C LEU A 10 -10.78 -15.68 -32.87
N GLY A 11 -11.02 -16.95 -33.22
CA GLY A 11 -10.60 -18.11 -32.43
C GLY A 11 -11.64 -18.52 -31.35
N ASP A 12 -11.35 -19.59 -30.64
CA ASP A 12 -12.13 -20.10 -29.51
C ASP A 12 -11.20 -20.77 -28.47
N SER A 13 -11.79 -21.43 -27.45
CA SER A 13 -11.01 -22.09 -26.39
C SER A 13 -10.12 -23.24 -26.87
N GLY A 14 -10.41 -23.82 -28.03
CA GLY A 14 -9.63 -24.92 -28.64
C GLY A 14 -8.76 -24.49 -29.84
N VAL A 15 -9.05 -23.32 -30.42
CA VAL A 15 -8.35 -22.82 -31.62
C VAL A 15 -7.89 -21.38 -31.37
N ARG A 16 -6.61 -21.18 -31.12
CA ARG A 16 -5.99 -19.91 -30.81
C ARG A 16 -5.02 -19.48 -31.91
N PHE A 17 -4.96 -18.17 -32.14
CA PHE A 17 -3.89 -17.58 -32.95
C PHE A 17 -2.59 -17.51 -32.14
N LYS A 18 -1.48 -17.94 -32.76
CA LYS A 18 -0.17 -17.85 -32.11
C LYS A 18 0.25 -16.40 -31.87
N ASN A 19 0.05 -15.54 -32.88
CA ASN A 19 0.42 -14.13 -32.83
C ASN A 19 -0.63 -13.28 -33.54
N LEU A 20 -0.82 -12.05 -33.05
CA LEU A 20 -1.59 -11.01 -33.71
C LEU A 20 -0.64 -9.83 -33.98
N TYR A 21 -0.41 -9.52 -35.28
CA TYR A 21 0.38 -8.36 -35.71
C TYR A 21 -0.53 -7.27 -36.24
N LEU A 22 -0.46 -6.10 -35.63
CA LEU A 22 -1.21 -4.93 -36.04
C LEU A 22 -0.24 -3.82 -36.44
N SER A 23 -0.42 -3.24 -37.63
CA SER A 23 0.33 -2.05 -38.06
C SER A 23 -0.27 -0.74 -37.53
N GLY A 24 -1.43 -0.80 -36.89
CA GLY A 24 -2.18 0.32 -36.33
C GLY A 24 -2.60 0.06 -34.89
N ARG A 25 -3.71 0.65 -34.50
CA ARG A 25 -4.26 0.55 -33.14
C ARG A 25 -5.26 -0.59 -33.03
N ALA A 26 -5.28 -1.26 -31.87
CA ALA A 26 -6.42 -2.07 -31.45
C ALA A 26 -7.41 -1.24 -30.67
N TYR A 27 -8.71 -1.33 -30.99
CA TYR A 27 -9.80 -0.76 -30.22
C TYR A 27 -10.54 -1.91 -29.54
N ILE A 28 -10.52 -1.93 -28.20
CA ILE A 28 -11.06 -3.03 -27.39
C ILE A 28 -12.05 -2.44 -26.38
N ASN A 29 -13.32 -2.81 -26.48
CA ASN A 29 -14.38 -2.21 -25.66
C ASN A 29 -14.45 -2.79 -24.25
N ASP A 30 -14.16 -4.10 -24.08
CA ASP A 30 -14.33 -4.81 -22.79
C ASP A 30 -13.02 -5.11 -22.04
N GLY A 31 -11.87 -4.74 -22.62
CA GLY A 31 -10.58 -4.96 -22.02
C GLY A 31 -9.84 -6.21 -22.54
N ILE A 32 -8.65 -6.43 -21.99
CA ILE A 32 -7.76 -7.54 -22.35
C ILE A 32 -7.59 -8.41 -21.12
N LYS A 33 -7.96 -9.70 -21.23
CA LYS A 33 -7.65 -10.71 -20.22
C LYS A 33 -6.35 -11.41 -20.60
N LEU A 34 -5.38 -11.34 -19.71
CA LEU A 34 -4.13 -12.11 -19.79
C LEU A 34 -4.23 -13.32 -18.86
N ASP A 35 -3.59 -14.43 -19.24
CA ASP A 35 -3.52 -15.61 -18.39
C ASP A 35 -2.56 -15.36 -17.20
N SER A 36 -2.72 -16.18 -16.14
CA SER A 36 -1.87 -16.06 -14.94
C SER A 36 -0.38 -16.24 -15.29
N GLY A 37 0.44 -15.31 -14.87
CA GLY A 37 1.87 -15.26 -15.16
C GLY A 37 2.24 -14.53 -16.45
N ASP A 38 1.26 -14.16 -17.28
CA ASP A 38 1.45 -13.30 -18.43
C ASP A 38 1.41 -11.82 -18.03
N GLY A 39 1.83 -10.94 -18.91
CA GLY A 39 1.84 -9.50 -18.66
C GLY A 39 2.00 -8.71 -19.97
N ILE A 40 1.97 -7.40 -19.83
CA ILE A 40 2.19 -6.47 -20.95
C ILE A 40 3.67 -6.09 -20.96
N TYR A 41 4.35 -6.35 -22.06
CA TYR A 41 5.73 -5.91 -22.26
C TYR A 41 5.76 -4.54 -22.93
N PHE A 42 6.50 -3.61 -22.33
CA PHE A 42 6.80 -2.32 -22.92
C PHE A 42 8.19 -2.38 -23.57
N GLY A 43 8.22 -2.35 -24.89
CA GLY A 43 9.45 -2.49 -25.68
C GLY A 43 9.47 -3.75 -26.53
N GLN A 44 10.59 -3.96 -27.26
CA GLN A 44 10.74 -5.07 -28.20
C GLN A 44 11.62 -6.21 -27.70
N ASP A 45 12.26 -6.05 -26.56
CA ASP A 45 13.27 -6.96 -26.04
C ASP A 45 12.71 -8.13 -25.21
N GLY A 46 11.43 -8.08 -24.81
CA GLY A 46 10.78 -9.13 -24.03
C GLY A 46 11.42 -9.38 -22.66
N THR A 47 12.21 -8.44 -22.14
CA THR A 47 12.88 -8.57 -20.85
C THR A 47 11.90 -8.45 -19.71
N ALA A 48 12.11 -9.21 -18.63
CA ALA A 48 11.25 -9.16 -17.43
C ALA A 48 11.20 -7.76 -16.79
N ALA A 49 12.24 -6.95 -16.96
CA ALA A 49 12.28 -5.59 -16.44
C ALA A 49 11.25 -4.63 -17.10
N ASN A 50 10.78 -4.96 -18.30
CA ASN A 50 9.82 -4.18 -19.08
C ASN A 50 8.39 -4.77 -19.04
N LYS A 51 8.16 -5.76 -18.17
CA LYS A 51 6.89 -6.45 -18.03
C LYS A 51 6.02 -5.81 -16.94
N LEU A 52 4.79 -5.46 -17.29
CA LEU A 52 3.73 -5.18 -16.31
C LEU A 52 2.89 -6.44 -16.15
N ASP A 53 3.09 -7.18 -15.06
CA ASP A 53 2.45 -8.46 -14.79
C ASP A 53 1.79 -8.56 -13.41
N ASP A 54 1.88 -7.49 -12.62
CA ASP A 54 1.36 -7.47 -11.27
C ASP A 54 0.72 -6.10 -10.98
N TYR A 55 -0.59 -6.02 -11.22
CA TYR A 55 -1.42 -4.90 -10.81
C TYR A 55 -2.51 -5.41 -9.88
N GLU A 56 -2.58 -4.82 -8.70
CA GLU A 56 -3.55 -5.19 -7.68
C GLU A 56 -4.04 -3.96 -6.92
N GLU A 57 -5.33 -3.92 -6.67
CA GLU A 57 -5.97 -2.94 -5.78
C GLU A 57 -6.76 -3.66 -4.71
N GLY A 58 -6.81 -3.06 -3.52
CA GLY A 58 -7.57 -3.66 -2.45
C GLY A 58 -7.67 -2.78 -1.21
N THR A 59 -8.19 -3.40 -0.17
CA THR A 59 -8.33 -2.80 1.16
C THR A 59 -7.54 -3.59 2.19
N PHE A 60 -7.17 -2.94 3.27
CA PHE A 60 -6.49 -3.57 4.39
C PHE A 60 -6.94 -2.95 5.72
N THR A 61 -6.67 -3.64 6.81
CA THR A 61 -6.99 -3.15 8.15
C THR A 61 -5.71 -2.66 8.82
N ALA A 62 -5.58 -1.33 8.93
CA ALA A 62 -4.50 -0.72 9.69
C ALA A 62 -4.83 -0.73 11.19
N SER A 63 -3.82 -0.86 12.03
CA SER A 63 -3.95 -0.81 13.50
C SER A 63 -2.82 0.02 14.11
N LEU A 64 -3.13 0.78 15.13
CA LEU A 64 -2.13 1.42 15.98
C LEU A 64 -1.70 0.40 17.04
N VAL A 65 -0.41 0.21 17.24
CA VAL A 65 0.09 -0.76 18.22
C VAL A 65 1.38 -0.26 18.87
N GLY A 66 1.62 -0.69 20.12
CA GLY A 66 2.92 -0.56 20.76
C GLY A 66 3.82 -1.76 20.40
N ASN A 67 5.11 -1.56 20.29
CA ASN A 67 6.04 -2.65 19.96
C ASN A 67 6.36 -3.57 21.16
N THR A 68 6.08 -3.17 22.39
CA THR A 68 6.21 -3.99 23.61
C THR A 68 4.89 -4.67 23.94
N THR A 69 3.81 -3.89 24.01
CA THR A 69 2.44 -4.37 24.19
C THR A 69 1.54 -3.68 23.17
N GLY A 70 0.90 -4.45 22.30
CA GLY A 70 0.13 -3.93 21.18
C GLY A 70 -1.03 -3.05 21.57
N GLY A 71 -1.75 -3.42 22.61
CA GLY A 71 -2.98 -2.78 23.06
C GLY A 71 -4.22 -3.32 22.31
N SER A 72 -5.38 -3.11 22.93
CA SER A 72 -6.71 -3.46 22.37
C SER A 72 -7.58 -2.21 22.32
N HIS A 73 -7.42 -1.40 21.26
CA HIS A 73 -8.15 -0.15 21.10
C HIS A 73 -9.58 -0.36 20.64
N THR A 74 -10.48 0.57 21.04
CA THR A 74 -11.79 0.67 20.40
C THR A 74 -11.71 1.64 19.25
N TYR A 75 -12.02 1.15 18.05
CA TYR A 75 -12.00 1.94 16.82
C TYR A 75 -13.42 2.39 16.43
N GLY A 76 -13.55 3.68 16.09
CA GLY A 76 -14.69 4.18 15.33
C GLY A 76 -14.50 3.96 13.83
N TYR A 77 -13.23 3.96 13.38
CA TYR A 77 -12.83 3.58 12.02
C TYR A 77 -11.38 3.09 12.03
N GLN A 78 -11.14 2.01 11.29
CA GLN A 78 -9.80 1.55 10.95
C GLN A 78 -9.83 0.91 9.56
N GLY A 79 -8.91 1.29 8.71
CA GLY A 79 -8.84 0.70 7.37
C GLY A 79 -7.90 1.47 6.47
N GLY A 80 -7.70 0.91 5.29
CA GLY A 80 -6.89 1.51 4.24
C GLY A 80 -7.21 0.93 2.88
N LYS A 81 -6.67 1.59 1.87
CA LYS A 81 -6.69 1.17 0.47
C LYS A 81 -5.28 1.13 -0.06
N TYR A 82 -5.03 0.23 -0.99
CA TYR A 82 -3.74 0.14 -1.65
C TYR A 82 -3.89 -0.05 -3.15
N THR A 83 -2.84 0.33 -3.85
CA THR A 83 -2.57 -0.06 -5.23
C THR A 83 -1.15 -0.60 -5.28
N LYS A 84 -0.97 -1.78 -5.88
CA LYS A 84 0.33 -2.40 -6.14
C LYS A 84 0.56 -2.46 -7.64
N ILE A 85 1.74 -2.04 -8.07
CA ILE A 85 2.19 -2.12 -9.47
C ILE A 85 3.61 -2.70 -9.47
N GLY A 86 3.74 -3.92 -9.96
CA GLY A 86 4.98 -4.67 -9.81
C GLY A 86 5.34 -4.81 -8.33
N ASN A 87 6.51 -4.39 -7.92
CA ASN A 87 6.95 -4.42 -6.54
C ASN A 87 6.62 -3.13 -5.75
N THR A 88 6.01 -2.12 -6.37
CA THR A 88 5.70 -0.85 -5.71
C THR A 88 4.28 -0.85 -5.15
N VAL A 89 4.14 -0.55 -3.88
CA VAL A 89 2.88 -0.44 -3.16
C VAL A 89 2.68 0.99 -2.70
N VAL A 90 1.53 1.56 -3.03
CA VAL A 90 1.02 2.80 -2.44
C VAL A 90 -0.13 2.43 -1.53
N ALA A 91 0.00 2.71 -0.24
CA ALA A 91 -1.00 2.37 0.77
C ALA A 91 -1.40 3.62 1.57
N SER A 92 -2.69 3.93 1.58
CA SER A 92 -3.27 5.01 2.37
C SER A 92 -4.16 4.44 3.45
N PHE A 93 -4.08 4.96 4.67
CA PHE A 93 -4.87 4.48 5.80
C PHE A 93 -5.49 5.61 6.61
N GLY A 94 -6.53 5.26 7.35
CA GLY A 94 -7.15 6.09 8.36
C GLY A 94 -7.41 5.28 9.63
N LEU A 95 -7.10 5.91 10.76
CA LEU A 95 -7.39 5.40 12.09
C LEU A 95 -8.17 6.46 12.87
N TYR A 96 -9.35 6.08 13.32
CA TYR A 96 -10.13 6.82 14.32
C TYR A 96 -10.33 5.90 15.52
N ILE A 97 -9.57 6.13 16.58
CA ILE A 97 -9.66 5.43 17.85
C ILE A 97 -10.57 6.25 18.76
N THR A 98 -11.62 5.65 19.29
CA THR A 98 -12.53 6.28 20.26
C THR A 98 -12.01 6.11 21.68
N THR A 99 -11.32 4.99 21.95
CA THR A 99 -10.69 4.71 23.24
C THR A 99 -9.38 3.98 23.02
N LYS A 100 -8.26 4.63 23.36
CA LYS A 100 -6.95 3.99 23.37
C LYS A 100 -6.86 3.06 24.59
N ASP A 101 -6.37 1.84 24.37
CA ASP A 101 -5.98 0.96 25.47
C ASP A 101 -4.77 1.55 26.23
N THR A 102 -4.92 1.71 27.52
CA THR A 102 -3.86 2.24 28.40
C THR A 102 -2.72 1.25 28.61
N ASN A 103 -2.92 -0.03 28.30
CA ASN A 103 -1.86 -1.05 28.34
C ASN A 103 -0.96 -1.05 27.10
N MET A 104 -1.28 -0.28 26.05
CA MET A 104 -0.36 -0.12 24.91
C MET A 104 0.97 0.45 25.39
N ASP A 105 2.07 -0.25 25.12
CA ASP A 105 3.39 0.13 25.61
C ASP A 105 4.48 0.02 24.54
N GLY A 106 5.53 0.83 24.75
CA GLY A 106 6.71 0.90 23.89
C GLY A 106 6.61 1.94 22.77
N ASN A 107 7.31 1.70 21.68
CA ASN A 107 7.28 2.57 20.50
C ASN A 107 6.03 2.30 19.66
N VAL A 108 5.41 3.36 19.17
CA VAL A 108 4.16 3.28 18.41
C VAL A 108 4.42 2.90 16.96
N LEU A 109 3.67 1.93 16.48
CA LEU A 109 3.68 1.46 15.11
C LEU A 109 2.28 1.58 14.49
N VAL A 110 2.23 1.75 13.17
CA VAL A 110 1.05 1.44 12.36
C VAL A 110 1.29 0.10 11.72
N SER A 111 0.52 -0.90 12.11
CA SER A 111 0.63 -2.29 11.67
C SER A 111 -0.47 -2.67 10.68
N GLY A 112 -0.30 -3.79 10.00
CA GLY A 112 -1.30 -4.36 9.10
C GLY A 112 -1.20 -3.88 7.66
N LEU A 113 -0.03 -3.40 7.21
CA LEU A 113 0.17 -3.11 5.78
C LEU A 113 -0.14 -4.35 4.91
N PRO A 114 -0.66 -4.15 3.68
CA PRO A 114 -1.16 -5.24 2.85
C PRO A 114 -0.07 -6.21 2.38
N PHE A 115 1.15 -5.71 2.22
CA PHE A 115 2.32 -6.50 1.81
C PHE A 115 3.50 -6.23 2.72
N SER A 116 4.36 -7.23 2.86
CA SER A 116 5.62 -7.07 3.59
C SER A 116 6.58 -6.19 2.79
N ALA A 117 7.03 -5.11 3.41
CA ALA A 117 8.05 -4.26 2.80
C ALA A 117 9.39 -5.01 2.69
N SER A 118 10.10 -4.77 1.60
CA SER A 118 11.43 -5.28 1.33
C SER A 118 12.24 -4.19 0.63
N MET A 119 12.78 -3.25 1.42
CA MET A 119 13.42 -2.04 0.89
C MET A 119 14.92 -2.21 0.62
N GLY A 120 15.52 -3.33 1.04
CA GLY A 120 16.96 -3.52 0.99
C GLY A 120 17.71 -2.89 2.18
N THR A 121 19.02 -3.04 2.19
CA THR A 121 19.86 -2.58 3.30
C THR A 121 19.96 -1.06 3.31
N ASN A 122 19.65 -0.44 4.45
CA ASN A 122 19.71 1.03 4.67
C ASN A 122 18.81 1.87 3.75
N VAL A 123 17.82 1.27 3.11
CA VAL A 123 16.78 1.97 2.36
C VAL A 123 15.47 1.93 3.15
N PHE A 124 14.80 3.06 3.26
CA PHE A 124 13.59 3.21 4.06
C PHE A 124 12.49 3.89 3.23
N ALA A 125 11.28 3.38 3.32
CA ALA A 125 10.09 4.08 2.86
C ALA A 125 9.57 4.97 4.00
N ASN A 126 9.16 6.18 3.66
CA ASN A 126 8.69 7.18 4.61
C ASN A 126 7.18 7.29 4.61
N LEU A 127 6.59 7.37 5.81
CA LEU A 127 5.18 7.68 6.01
C LEU A 127 4.99 9.20 5.94
N ALA A 128 4.11 9.64 5.04
CA ALA A 128 3.54 10.97 5.06
C ALA A 128 2.28 10.98 5.91
N VAL A 129 2.28 11.77 7.00
CA VAL A 129 1.11 11.98 7.85
C VAL A 129 0.34 13.18 7.33
N GLY A 130 -0.89 12.96 6.86
CA GLY A 130 -1.76 14.02 6.34
C GLY A 130 -2.53 14.73 7.45
N TRP A 131 -2.94 13.99 8.49
CA TRP A 131 -3.62 14.53 9.65
C TRP A 131 -3.45 13.63 10.86
N SER A 132 -3.29 14.28 12.03
CA SER A 132 -3.28 13.61 13.33
C SER A 132 -3.90 14.49 14.39
N ALA A 133 -4.53 13.88 15.40
CA ALA A 133 -5.03 14.57 16.57
C ALA A 133 -4.81 13.73 17.83
N ASN A 134 -4.53 14.42 18.94
CA ASN A 134 -4.28 13.83 20.25
C ASN A 134 -3.05 12.91 20.30
N ILE A 135 -2.06 13.26 19.48
CA ILE A 135 -0.70 12.69 19.48
C ILE A 135 0.29 13.85 19.73
N THR A 136 1.11 13.72 20.73
CA THR A 136 2.13 14.73 21.07
C THR A 136 3.45 14.37 20.42
N TYR A 137 3.95 15.15 19.46
CA TYR A 137 5.15 14.81 18.68
C TYR A 137 6.18 15.94 18.54
N GLY A 138 5.85 17.18 18.93
CA GLY A 138 6.70 18.35 18.72
C GLY A 138 6.49 18.95 17.33
N ASP A 139 7.56 19.10 16.54
CA ASP A 139 7.50 19.81 15.25
C ASP A 139 7.15 18.90 14.07
N MET A 140 7.46 17.60 14.15
CA MET A 140 7.23 16.65 13.07
C MET A 140 6.73 15.31 13.60
N LEU A 141 5.68 14.81 12.98
CA LEU A 141 5.22 13.42 13.06
C LEU A 141 5.40 12.77 11.68
N GLY A 142 6.05 11.65 11.65
CA GLY A 142 6.24 10.84 10.46
C GLY A 142 6.45 9.39 10.84
N GLY A 143 7.00 8.60 9.93
CA GLY A 143 7.33 7.22 10.19
C GLY A 143 8.18 6.64 9.08
N TYR A 144 8.69 5.44 9.29
CA TYR A 144 9.41 4.71 8.26
C TYR A 144 9.19 3.20 8.38
N ILE A 145 9.43 2.52 7.27
CA ILE A 145 9.52 1.07 7.19
C ILE A 145 10.73 0.68 6.33
N ASN A 146 11.37 -0.40 6.68
CA ASN A 146 12.43 -1.03 5.88
C ASN A 146 12.04 -2.47 5.48
N SER A 147 11.38 -3.17 6.41
CA SER A 147 10.94 -4.56 6.21
C SER A 147 9.71 -4.85 7.05
N GLY A 148 8.96 -5.91 6.68
CA GLY A 148 7.75 -6.32 7.39
C GLY A 148 6.50 -5.51 7.03
N THR A 149 5.50 -5.53 7.89
CA THR A 149 4.17 -4.95 7.65
C THR A 149 3.80 -3.84 8.64
N SER A 150 4.80 -3.28 9.34
CA SER A 150 4.56 -2.26 10.38
C SER A 150 5.47 -1.05 10.19
N VAL A 151 4.87 0.12 10.13
CA VAL A 151 5.56 1.43 10.03
C VAL A 151 5.86 1.92 11.43
N ALA A 152 7.13 2.18 11.73
CA ALA A 152 7.54 2.78 12.99
C ALA A 152 7.27 4.30 12.96
N LEU A 153 6.45 4.81 13.89
CA LEU A 153 6.20 6.23 14.01
C LEU A 153 7.41 6.95 14.63
N ARG A 154 7.71 8.12 14.07
CA ARG A 154 8.82 8.97 14.49
C ARG A 154 8.32 10.37 14.81
N ARG A 155 8.95 11.00 15.78
CA ARG A 155 8.74 12.40 16.15
C ARG A 155 10.07 13.15 16.19
N SER A 156 10.04 14.45 15.98
CA SER A 156 11.18 15.31 16.24
C SER A 156 10.74 16.62 16.88
N THR A 157 11.65 17.23 17.63
CA THR A 157 11.57 18.61 18.11
C THR A 157 12.68 19.42 17.46
N SER A 158 12.48 20.72 17.31
CA SER A 158 13.41 21.62 16.63
C SER A 158 14.85 21.45 17.09
N GLY A 159 15.74 21.21 16.15
CA GLY A 159 17.17 21.03 16.39
C GLY A 159 17.60 19.69 16.99
N ALA A 160 16.68 18.78 17.27
CA ALA A 160 16.99 17.45 17.80
C ALA A 160 16.89 16.36 16.73
N ALA A 161 17.66 15.28 16.90
CA ALA A 161 17.51 14.08 16.09
C ALA A 161 16.12 13.46 16.28
N SER A 162 15.51 12.94 15.19
CA SER A 162 14.23 12.27 15.28
C SER A 162 14.32 11.01 16.13
N GLY A 163 13.39 10.83 17.07
CA GLY A 163 13.24 9.65 17.91
C GLY A 163 11.99 8.85 17.55
N PHE A 164 11.86 7.63 18.07
CA PHE A 164 10.60 6.90 18.02
C PHE A 164 9.52 7.65 18.80
N LEU A 165 8.27 7.49 18.40
CA LEU A 165 7.11 8.01 19.12
C LEU A 165 6.76 7.02 20.26
N PRO A 166 6.92 7.40 21.54
CA PRO A 166 6.49 6.53 22.66
C PRO A 166 4.98 6.47 22.78
N SER A 167 4.45 5.37 23.33
CA SER A 167 3.02 5.16 23.58
C SER A 167 2.38 6.22 24.47
N ASP A 168 3.14 6.79 25.42
CA ASP A 168 2.70 7.86 26.32
C ASP A 168 2.40 9.18 25.60
N ASN A 169 2.90 9.33 24.40
CA ASN A 169 2.63 10.49 23.54
C ASN A 169 1.29 10.40 22.81
N VAL A 170 0.59 9.29 22.92
CA VAL A 170 -0.74 9.07 22.35
C VAL A 170 -1.78 9.17 23.47
N ALA A 171 -2.70 10.10 23.36
CA ALA A 171 -3.73 10.35 24.40
C ALA A 171 -4.59 9.11 24.68
N ALA A 172 -5.05 8.95 25.90
CA ALA A 172 -5.89 7.81 26.32
C ALA A 172 -7.30 7.82 25.71
N GLY A 173 -7.79 8.96 25.25
CA GLY A 173 -9.12 9.10 24.64
C GLY A 173 -9.12 8.93 23.13
N THR A 174 -9.86 9.81 22.48
CA THR A 174 -9.99 9.84 21.02
C THR A 174 -8.66 10.18 20.35
N VAL A 175 -8.29 9.41 19.34
CA VAL A 175 -7.07 9.61 18.54
C VAL A 175 -7.38 9.52 17.05
N TYR A 176 -6.80 10.38 16.26
CA TYR A 176 -6.86 10.33 14.80
C TYR A 176 -5.46 10.23 14.21
N LEU A 177 -5.31 9.40 13.20
CA LEU A 177 -4.09 9.32 12.40
C LEU A 177 -4.42 8.87 10.97
N PHE A 178 -4.08 9.74 10.01
CA PHE A 178 -4.27 9.49 8.58
C PHE A 178 -2.95 9.66 7.85
N GLY A 179 -2.62 8.71 7.01
CA GLY A 179 -1.34 8.76 6.31
C GLY A 179 -1.31 7.92 5.04
N THR A 180 -0.26 8.17 4.28
CA THR A 180 0.07 7.43 3.06
C THR A 180 1.54 7.05 3.07
N ILE A 181 1.83 5.83 2.62
CA ILE A 181 3.19 5.33 2.47
C ILE A 181 3.33 4.67 1.10
N THR A 182 4.48 4.92 0.45
CA THR A 182 4.89 4.21 -0.75
C THR A 182 6.12 3.38 -0.41
N TYR A 183 6.08 2.08 -0.67
CA TYR A 183 7.16 1.17 -0.36
C TYR A 183 7.28 0.06 -1.40
N GLN A 184 8.39 -0.68 -1.36
CA GLN A 184 8.61 -1.84 -2.22
C GLN A 184 8.43 -3.14 -1.43
N THR A 185 7.90 -4.14 -2.10
CA THR A 185 7.80 -5.53 -1.64
C THR A 185 8.81 -6.39 -2.41
N ALA A 186 9.01 -7.62 -1.95
CA ALA A 186 9.90 -8.57 -2.62
C ALA A 186 9.30 -9.06 -3.94
#